data_6cccebc33e69ad6982fd9f061bfea7c9
#
_entry.id   6cccebc33e69ad6982fd9f061bfea7c9
#
_cell.length_a   1.000
_cell.length_b   1.000
_cell.length_c   1.000
_cell.angle_alpha   90.00
_cell.angle_beta   90.00
_cell.angle_gamma   90.00
#
_symmetry.space_group_name_H-M   'P 1'
#
loop_
_entity.id
_entity.type
_entity.pdbx_description
1 polymer ?
#
loop_
_entity_poly.entity_id
_entity_poly.type
_entity_poly.pdbx_seq_one_letter_code
_entity_poly.pdbx_strand_id
1 'polypeptide(L)'
;MLTGVEIKRKTVHLATLIVPVGYALTSEETVILFLVPFFLALLTVDLLRHFHPGMASLFGKYFFGKVLREEEKSAFMGATYFIFSTLLSILLFPKSIAIASILILILSDTAAALIGKGMGRVKIFGKTLEGSMAFLITSLLIVWIYPHLGRFSGSLAALGATWVEILPLKVNDNLSIPLVAGAIMFFVAG
;
A
#
# COMPACT_ATOMS: atom_id res chain seq x y z
N MET A 1 18.57 9.25 4.74
CA MET A 1 18.82 9.78 3.39
C MET A 1 18.00 9.01 2.36
N LEU A 2 17.38 9.71 1.42
CA LEU A 2 16.73 9.10 0.26
C LEU A 2 17.79 8.42 -0.62
N THR A 3 17.70 7.09 -0.74
CA THR A 3 18.60 6.33 -1.63
C THR A 3 17.94 6.15 -3.01
N GLY A 4 18.77 5.95 -4.06
CA GLY A 4 18.23 5.70 -5.41
C GLY A 4 17.35 4.44 -5.48
N VAL A 5 17.58 3.46 -4.61
CA VAL A 5 16.73 2.25 -4.48
C VAL A 5 15.35 2.62 -3.95
N GLU A 6 15.28 3.51 -2.96
CA GLU A 6 14.00 3.95 -2.40
C GLU A 6 13.18 4.75 -3.40
N ILE A 7 13.83 5.61 -4.18
CA ILE A 7 13.16 6.36 -5.24
C ILE A 7 12.58 5.41 -6.27
N LYS A 8 13.35 4.43 -6.76
CA LYS A 8 12.86 3.42 -7.72
C LYS A 8 11.66 2.66 -7.16
N ARG A 9 11.72 2.25 -5.87
CA ARG A 9 10.63 1.53 -5.22
C ARG A 9 9.35 2.39 -5.14
N LYS A 10 9.48 3.67 -4.79
CA LYS A 10 8.35 4.59 -4.74
C LYS A 10 7.80 4.95 -6.13
N THR A 11 8.66 5.00 -7.15
CA THR A 11 8.20 5.15 -8.54
C THR A 11 7.35 3.94 -8.98
N VAL A 12 7.79 2.72 -8.69
CA VAL A 12 6.99 1.52 -8.96
C VAL A 12 5.69 1.53 -8.16
N HIS A 13 5.75 1.93 -6.89
CA HIS A 13 4.55 2.06 -6.06
C HIS A 13 3.57 3.11 -6.61
N LEU A 14 4.04 4.27 -7.06
CA LEU A 14 3.20 5.26 -7.72
C LEU A 14 2.63 4.75 -9.05
N ALA A 15 3.36 3.93 -9.80
CA ALA A 15 2.82 3.33 -11.02
C ALA A 15 1.60 2.44 -10.75
N THR A 16 1.45 1.90 -9.54
CA THR A 16 0.25 1.14 -9.15
C THR A 16 -1.02 1.99 -9.06
N LEU A 17 -0.94 3.33 -9.19
CA LEU A 17 -2.12 4.20 -9.36
C LEU A 17 -2.98 3.80 -10.57
N ILE A 18 -2.41 3.09 -11.54
CA ILE A 18 -3.17 2.52 -12.66
C ILE A 18 -4.33 1.64 -12.17
N VAL A 19 -4.19 0.99 -11.01
CA VAL A 19 -5.23 0.10 -10.45
C VAL A 19 -6.45 0.88 -9.96
N PRO A 20 -6.35 1.82 -9.00
CA PRO A 20 -7.52 2.58 -8.56
C PRO A 20 -8.09 3.49 -9.66
N VAL A 21 -7.26 4.01 -10.59
CA VAL A 21 -7.73 4.76 -11.76
C VAL A 21 -8.49 3.84 -12.73
N GLY A 22 -7.94 2.68 -13.06
CA GLY A 22 -8.61 1.68 -13.87
C GLY A 22 -9.93 1.23 -13.25
N TYR A 23 -9.96 1.00 -11.93
CA TYR A 23 -11.18 0.66 -11.22
C TYR A 23 -12.21 1.79 -11.24
N ALA A 24 -11.80 3.05 -11.14
CA ALA A 24 -12.71 4.18 -11.26
C ALA A 24 -13.41 4.22 -12.64
N LEU A 25 -12.71 3.83 -13.71
CA LEU A 25 -13.18 3.90 -15.11
C LEU A 25 -13.88 2.62 -15.61
N THR A 26 -13.79 1.50 -14.89
CA THR A 26 -14.30 0.19 -15.33
C THR A 26 -15.20 -0.45 -14.27
N SER A 27 -15.71 -1.65 -14.57
CA SER A 27 -16.48 -2.43 -13.61
C SER A 27 -15.57 -3.24 -12.65
N GLU A 28 -16.16 -3.69 -11.55
CA GLU A 28 -15.50 -4.56 -10.58
C GLU A 28 -15.02 -5.86 -11.22
N GLU A 29 -15.88 -6.50 -12.02
CA GLU A 29 -15.56 -7.75 -12.71
C GLU A 29 -14.34 -7.59 -13.63
N THR A 30 -14.27 -6.45 -14.35
CA THR A 30 -13.13 -6.17 -15.23
C THR A 30 -11.82 -6.09 -14.43
N VAL A 31 -11.82 -5.37 -13.32
CA VAL A 31 -10.60 -5.21 -12.50
C VAL A 31 -10.19 -6.54 -11.87
N ILE A 32 -11.14 -7.31 -11.34
CA ILE A 32 -10.89 -8.63 -10.76
C ILE A 32 -10.32 -9.58 -11.81
N LEU A 33 -10.84 -9.57 -13.05
CA LEU A 33 -10.35 -10.39 -14.16
C LEU A 33 -8.84 -10.21 -14.43
N PHE A 34 -8.32 -8.99 -14.26
CA PHE A 34 -6.89 -8.72 -14.43
C PHE A 34 -6.08 -8.91 -13.14
N LEU A 35 -6.64 -8.51 -11.99
CA LEU A 35 -5.88 -8.57 -10.73
C LEU A 35 -5.71 -9.99 -10.19
N VAL A 36 -6.69 -10.89 -10.38
CA VAL A 36 -6.60 -12.27 -9.88
C VAL A 36 -5.46 -13.04 -10.55
N PRO A 37 -5.36 -13.11 -11.90
CA PRO A 37 -4.21 -13.76 -12.54
C PRO A 37 -2.88 -13.14 -12.15
N PHE A 38 -2.83 -11.80 -12.02
CA PHE A 38 -1.61 -11.10 -11.61
C PHE A 38 -1.22 -11.44 -10.16
N PHE A 39 -2.19 -11.50 -9.24
CA PHE A 39 -1.98 -11.95 -7.87
C PHE A 39 -1.45 -13.37 -7.82
N LEU A 40 -2.07 -14.30 -8.56
CA LEU A 40 -1.65 -15.71 -8.61
C LEU A 40 -0.21 -15.84 -9.15
N ALA A 41 0.15 -15.05 -10.15
CA ALA A 41 1.52 -15.03 -10.67
C ALA A 41 2.52 -14.54 -9.61
N LEU A 42 2.25 -13.44 -8.92
CA LEU A 42 3.10 -12.93 -7.84
C LEU A 42 3.20 -13.92 -6.68
N LEU A 43 2.08 -14.50 -6.28
CA LEU A 43 2.03 -15.52 -5.21
C LEU A 43 2.84 -16.74 -5.59
N THR A 44 2.72 -17.22 -6.82
CA THR A 44 3.53 -18.36 -7.33
C THR A 44 5.01 -18.05 -7.27
N VAL A 45 5.41 -16.86 -7.70
CA VAL A 45 6.81 -16.42 -7.62
C VAL A 45 7.29 -16.37 -6.16
N ASP A 46 6.49 -15.83 -5.25
CA ASP A 46 6.85 -15.77 -3.83
C ASP A 46 6.95 -17.17 -3.21
N LEU A 47 6.04 -18.07 -3.52
CA LEU A 47 6.09 -19.47 -3.06
C LEU A 47 7.32 -20.20 -3.61
N LEU A 48 7.59 -20.11 -4.92
CA LEU A 48 8.77 -20.72 -5.53
C LEU A 48 10.06 -20.20 -4.91
N ARG A 49 10.14 -18.90 -4.67
CA ARG A 49 11.29 -18.26 -4.03
C ARG A 49 11.49 -18.70 -2.58
N HIS A 50 10.38 -18.94 -1.87
CA HIS A 50 10.43 -19.39 -0.47
C HIS A 50 10.87 -20.85 -0.33
N PHE A 51 10.38 -21.73 -1.22
CA PHE A 51 10.63 -23.18 -1.11
C PHE A 51 11.84 -23.67 -1.92
N HIS A 52 12.35 -22.90 -2.90
CA HIS A 52 13.45 -23.30 -3.77
C HIS A 52 14.63 -22.30 -3.71
N PRO A 53 15.73 -22.62 -2.99
CA PRO A 53 16.89 -21.72 -2.86
C PRO A 53 17.52 -21.30 -4.21
N GLY A 54 17.47 -22.18 -5.22
CA GLY A 54 17.95 -21.86 -6.57
C GLY A 54 17.12 -20.78 -7.26
N MET A 55 15.80 -20.81 -7.06
CA MET A 55 14.90 -19.78 -7.58
C MET A 55 15.08 -18.45 -6.83
N ALA A 56 15.28 -18.49 -5.51
CA ALA A 56 15.60 -17.30 -4.72
C ALA A 56 16.87 -16.59 -5.23
N SER A 57 17.93 -17.36 -5.56
CA SER A 57 19.17 -16.84 -6.12
C SER A 57 18.97 -16.23 -7.51
N LEU A 58 18.27 -16.91 -8.40
CA LEU A 58 17.95 -16.42 -9.75
C LEU A 58 17.13 -15.12 -9.70
N PHE A 59 16.12 -15.08 -8.85
CA PHE A 59 15.27 -13.91 -8.67
C PHE A 59 16.02 -12.72 -8.11
N GLY A 60 16.88 -12.97 -7.11
CA GLY A 60 17.77 -11.96 -6.53
C GLY A 60 18.74 -11.36 -7.54
N LYS A 61 19.24 -12.18 -8.48
CA LYS A 61 20.23 -11.75 -9.48
C LYS A 61 19.62 -10.99 -10.65
N TYR A 62 18.46 -11.41 -11.16
CA TYR A 62 17.94 -10.95 -12.45
C TYR A 62 16.72 -10.04 -12.38
N PHE A 63 15.87 -10.14 -11.36
CA PHE A 63 14.61 -9.44 -11.36
C PHE A 63 14.50 -8.29 -10.33
N PHE A 64 14.62 -8.56 -9.05
CA PHE A 64 14.30 -7.55 -8.03
C PHE A 64 15.29 -7.49 -6.85
N GLY A 65 16.38 -8.24 -6.86
CA GLY A 65 17.28 -8.38 -5.70
C GLY A 65 17.86 -7.08 -5.15
N LYS A 66 17.91 -6.03 -5.97
CA LYS A 66 18.35 -4.69 -5.55
C LYS A 66 17.20 -3.81 -5.03
N VAL A 67 15.94 -4.23 -5.21
CA VAL A 67 14.74 -3.45 -4.89
C VAL A 67 13.99 -4.06 -3.68
N LEU A 68 14.22 -5.35 -3.40
CA LEU A 68 13.64 -6.04 -2.25
C LEU A 68 14.18 -5.46 -0.92
N ARG A 69 13.30 -5.32 0.05
CA ARG A 69 13.70 -5.06 1.45
C ARG A 69 14.38 -6.29 2.04
N GLU A 70 15.22 -6.12 3.03
CA GLU A 70 15.84 -7.25 3.75
C GLU A 70 14.78 -8.20 4.33
N GLU A 71 13.69 -7.64 4.85
CA GLU A 71 12.54 -8.38 5.38
C GLU A 71 11.82 -9.21 4.32
N GLU A 72 11.77 -8.72 3.07
CA GLU A 72 11.14 -9.40 1.94
C GLU A 72 11.98 -10.57 1.40
N LYS A 73 13.23 -10.71 1.84
CA LYS A 73 14.06 -11.87 1.48
C LYS A 73 13.54 -13.17 2.11
N SER A 74 12.93 -13.08 3.29
CA SER A 74 12.36 -14.22 4.03
C SER A 74 10.83 -14.20 4.10
N ALA A 75 10.18 -13.18 3.55
CA ALA A 75 8.73 -13.00 3.54
C ALA A 75 8.21 -12.77 2.11
N PHE A 76 6.91 -12.66 1.96
CA PHE A 76 6.31 -12.26 0.68
C PHE A 76 6.67 -10.83 0.31
N MET A 77 6.74 -10.55 -1.00
CA MET A 77 7.02 -9.21 -1.51
C MET A 77 5.90 -8.23 -1.16
N GLY A 78 6.27 -6.98 -0.95
CA GLY A 78 5.30 -5.91 -0.75
C GLY A 78 4.27 -5.79 -1.88
N ALA A 79 4.67 -6.14 -3.12
CA ALA A 79 3.77 -6.19 -4.28
C ALA A 79 2.66 -7.25 -4.12
N THR A 80 2.98 -8.43 -3.59
CA THR A 80 2.01 -9.50 -3.34
C THR A 80 1.00 -9.06 -2.29
N TYR A 81 1.45 -8.45 -1.19
CA TYR A 81 0.57 -7.87 -0.18
C TYR A 81 -0.30 -6.74 -0.74
N PHE A 82 0.26 -5.88 -1.60
CA PHE A 82 -0.47 -4.79 -2.24
C PHE A 82 -1.63 -5.30 -3.10
N ILE A 83 -1.36 -6.24 -4.01
CA ILE A 83 -2.41 -6.78 -4.89
C ILE A 83 -3.45 -7.56 -4.09
N PHE A 84 -3.02 -8.32 -3.09
CA PHE A 84 -3.94 -9.05 -2.20
C PHE A 84 -4.88 -8.11 -1.43
N SER A 85 -4.33 -7.08 -0.80
CA SER A 85 -5.15 -6.10 -0.07
C SER A 85 -6.06 -5.29 -0.99
N THR A 86 -5.60 -5.00 -2.20
CA THR A 86 -6.40 -4.34 -3.23
C THR A 86 -7.60 -5.20 -3.64
N LEU A 87 -7.40 -6.49 -3.91
CA LEU A 87 -8.48 -7.44 -4.18
C LEU A 87 -9.46 -7.52 -3.01
N LEU A 88 -8.95 -7.66 -1.78
CA LEU A 88 -9.80 -7.67 -0.59
C LEU A 88 -10.59 -6.36 -0.44
N SER A 89 -9.96 -5.21 -0.69
CA SER A 89 -10.66 -3.92 -0.61
C SER A 89 -11.77 -3.81 -1.65
N ILE A 90 -11.56 -4.29 -2.86
CA ILE A 90 -12.57 -4.31 -3.92
C ILE A 90 -13.74 -5.23 -3.55
N LEU A 91 -13.46 -6.41 -2.99
CA LEU A 91 -14.47 -7.40 -2.64
C LEU A 91 -15.27 -7.06 -1.37
N LEU A 92 -14.65 -6.35 -0.41
CA LEU A 92 -15.25 -6.10 0.91
C LEU A 92 -15.94 -4.74 1.02
N PHE A 93 -15.52 -3.76 0.23
CA PHE A 93 -15.97 -2.38 0.39
C PHE A 93 -16.65 -1.84 -0.87
N PRO A 94 -17.62 -0.92 -0.73
CA PRO A 94 -18.14 -0.17 -1.86
C PRO A 94 -17.03 0.48 -2.67
N LYS A 95 -17.24 0.61 -3.97
CA LYS A 95 -16.24 1.09 -4.94
C LYS A 95 -15.52 2.38 -4.51
N SER A 96 -16.27 3.37 -4.01
CA SER A 96 -15.69 4.65 -3.55
C SER A 96 -14.75 4.47 -2.37
N ILE A 97 -15.10 3.61 -1.40
CA ILE A 97 -14.28 3.31 -0.22
C ILE A 97 -13.05 2.49 -0.63
N ALA A 98 -13.22 1.48 -1.47
CA ALA A 98 -12.10 0.68 -1.97
C ALA A 98 -11.07 1.55 -2.70
N ILE A 99 -11.51 2.39 -3.63
CA ILE A 99 -10.61 3.31 -4.34
C ILE A 99 -9.89 4.26 -3.37
N ALA A 100 -10.62 4.87 -2.44
CA ALA A 100 -10.02 5.80 -1.49
C ALA A 100 -8.99 5.13 -0.57
N SER A 101 -9.28 3.93 -0.06
CA SER A 101 -8.36 3.18 0.79
C SER A 101 -7.06 2.80 0.07
N ILE A 102 -7.16 2.42 -1.21
CA ILE A 102 -6.00 2.12 -2.06
C ILE A 102 -5.20 3.40 -2.36
N LEU A 103 -5.87 4.52 -2.65
CA LEU A 103 -5.22 5.82 -2.84
C LEU A 103 -4.49 6.29 -1.58
N ILE A 104 -5.09 6.11 -0.39
CA ILE A 104 -4.44 6.41 0.90
C ILE A 104 -3.15 5.60 1.01
N LEU A 105 -3.17 4.30 0.74
CA LEU A 105 -1.96 3.49 0.77
C LEU A 105 -0.90 4.03 -0.20
N ILE A 106 -1.24 4.22 -1.48
CA ILE A 106 -0.24 4.56 -2.52
C ILE A 106 0.35 5.96 -2.29
N LEU A 107 -0.50 6.96 -2.12
CA LEU A 107 -0.07 8.35 -2.08
C LEU A 107 0.49 8.72 -0.71
N SER A 108 -0.18 8.32 0.38
CA SER A 108 0.23 8.72 1.72
C SER A 108 1.50 8.00 2.17
N ASP A 109 1.67 6.69 1.86
CA ASP A 109 2.91 5.96 2.12
C ASP A 109 4.08 6.50 1.27
N THR A 110 3.79 6.97 0.06
CA THR A 110 4.83 7.63 -0.75
C THR A 110 5.25 8.97 -0.13
N ALA A 111 4.29 9.81 0.26
CA ALA A 111 4.56 11.09 0.91
C ALA A 111 5.32 10.89 2.23
N ALA A 112 4.88 9.94 3.06
CA ALA A 112 5.55 9.57 4.31
C ALA A 112 7.01 9.17 4.10
N ALA A 113 7.27 8.32 3.10
CA ALA A 113 8.63 7.87 2.81
C ALA A 113 9.53 9.00 2.27
N LEU A 114 9.02 9.86 1.39
CA LEU A 114 9.77 10.97 0.83
C LEU A 114 10.12 12.02 1.91
N ILE A 115 9.12 12.45 2.68
CA ILE A 115 9.31 13.46 3.73
C ILE A 115 10.11 12.85 4.90
N GLY A 116 9.73 11.65 5.36
CA GLY A 116 10.39 11.00 6.50
C GLY A 116 11.87 10.70 6.26
N LYS A 117 12.23 10.22 5.06
CA LYS A 117 13.65 9.94 4.72
C LYS A 117 14.40 11.17 4.24
N GLY A 118 13.71 12.17 3.67
CA GLY A 118 14.32 13.41 3.18
C GLY A 118 14.55 14.44 4.29
N MET A 119 13.56 14.64 5.15
CA MET A 119 13.50 15.74 6.11
C MET A 119 13.22 15.31 7.55
N GLY A 120 12.94 14.00 7.79
CA GLY A 120 12.58 13.49 9.11
C GLY A 120 13.71 13.64 10.13
N ARG A 121 13.39 14.21 11.29
CA ARG A 121 14.31 14.46 12.41
C ARG A 121 13.90 13.70 13.66
N VAL A 122 12.59 13.67 13.98
CA VAL A 122 12.06 13.04 15.18
C VAL A 122 11.67 11.59 14.89
N LYS A 123 12.37 10.65 15.48
CA LYS A 123 12.10 9.22 15.29
C LYS A 123 11.01 8.72 16.26
N ILE A 124 10.05 7.98 15.72
CA ILE A 124 8.98 7.28 16.45
C ILE A 124 8.89 5.86 15.92
N PHE A 125 9.16 4.84 16.74
CA PHE A 125 9.07 3.42 16.38
C PHE A 125 9.76 3.02 15.06
N GLY A 126 10.91 3.64 14.76
CA GLY A 126 11.66 3.37 13.53
C GLY A 126 11.22 4.20 12.31
N LYS A 127 10.13 4.92 12.39
CA LYS A 127 9.66 5.92 11.42
C LYS A 127 9.98 7.34 11.89
N THR A 128 9.42 8.35 11.25
CA THR A 128 9.64 9.76 11.66
C THR A 128 8.32 10.49 11.80
N LEU A 129 8.25 11.38 12.78
CA LEU A 129 7.05 12.20 13.02
C LEU A 129 6.65 12.98 11.78
N GLU A 130 7.62 13.58 11.10
CA GLU A 130 7.40 14.36 9.87
C GLU A 130 6.85 13.48 8.74
N GLY A 131 7.33 12.24 8.63
CA GLY A 131 6.80 11.26 7.68
C GLY A 131 5.35 10.89 7.99
N SER A 132 5.04 10.60 9.23
CA SER A 132 3.68 10.25 9.65
C SER A 132 2.72 11.44 9.55
N MET A 133 3.18 12.67 9.80
CA MET A 133 2.41 13.88 9.53
C MET A 133 2.12 14.06 8.03
N ALA A 134 3.11 13.79 7.17
CA ALA A 134 2.91 13.81 5.72
C ALA A 134 1.90 12.74 5.28
N PHE A 135 1.94 11.54 5.89
CA PHE A 135 0.94 10.50 5.68
C PHE A 135 -0.45 11.01 6.02
N LEU A 136 -0.64 11.56 7.23
CA LEU A 136 -1.93 12.07 7.70
C LEU A 136 -2.48 13.17 6.79
N ILE A 137 -1.65 14.17 6.48
CA ILE A 137 -2.06 15.30 5.64
C ILE A 137 -2.50 14.79 4.26
N THR A 138 -1.72 13.91 3.64
CA THR A 138 -2.05 13.35 2.32
C THR A 138 -3.34 12.51 2.38
N SER A 139 -3.52 11.71 3.43
CA SER A 139 -4.75 10.92 3.62
C SER A 139 -5.97 11.82 3.79
N LEU A 140 -5.87 12.88 4.56
CA LEU A 140 -6.94 13.87 4.71
C LEU A 140 -7.27 14.57 3.39
N LEU A 141 -6.25 14.98 2.62
CA LEU A 141 -6.46 15.57 1.30
C LEU A 141 -7.20 14.62 0.36
N ILE A 142 -6.83 13.34 0.33
CA ILE A 142 -7.51 12.32 -0.49
C ILE A 142 -8.99 12.26 -0.10
N VAL A 143 -9.29 12.12 1.18
CA VAL A 143 -10.68 12.00 1.68
C VAL A 143 -11.52 13.25 1.39
N TRP A 144 -10.93 14.42 1.49
CA TRP A 144 -11.66 15.68 1.29
C TRP A 144 -11.87 16.05 -0.17
N ILE A 145 -10.96 15.59 -1.07
CA ILE A 145 -11.04 15.83 -2.51
C ILE A 145 -11.85 14.75 -3.21
N TYR A 146 -11.76 13.47 -2.75
CA TYR A 146 -12.44 12.36 -3.41
C TYR A 146 -13.94 12.44 -3.18
N PRO A 147 -14.76 12.50 -4.25
CA PRO A 147 -16.21 12.61 -4.14
C PRO A 147 -16.83 11.35 -3.51
N HIS A 148 -18.03 11.50 -2.96
CA HIS A 148 -18.83 10.39 -2.42
C HIS A 148 -18.27 9.71 -1.16
N LEU A 149 -17.34 10.32 -0.45
CA LEU A 149 -16.91 9.88 0.87
C LEU A 149 -17.51 10.75 1.97
N GLY A 150 -17.93 10.12 3.05
CA GLY A 150 -18.28 10.83 4.27
C GLY A 150 -17.04 11.51 4.86
N ARG A 151 -17.04 12.84 5.00
CA ARG A 151 -15.87 13.58 5.53
C ARG A 151 -15.48 13.13 6.94
N PHE A 152 -16.44 12.81 7.77
CA PHE A 152 -16.20 12.34 9.13
C PHE A 152 -15.58 10.94 9.13
N SER A 153 -16.22 9.97 8.48
CA SER A 153 -15.73 8.59 8.39
C SER A 153 -14.35 8.53 7.71
N GLY A 154 -14.17 9.32 6.64
CA GLY A 154 -12.88 9.41 5.96
C GLY A 154 -11.79 10.04 6.81
N SER A 155 -12.09 11.10 7.61
CA SER A 155 -11.10 11.68 8.52
C SER A 155 -10.69 10.72 9.62
N LEU A 156 -11.64 9.95 10.17
CA LEU A 156 -11.33 8.87 11.11
C LEU A 156 -10.48 7.77 10.46
N ALA A 157 -10.77 7.41 9.20
CA ALA A 157 -9.97 6.45 8.46
C ALA A 157 -8.53 6.95 8.22
N ALA A 158 -8.35 8.24 7.88
CA ALA A 158 -7.04 8.85 7.75
C ALA A 158 -6.24 8.79 9.06
N LEU A 159 -6.88 9.07 10.19
CA LEU A 159 -6.28 8.93 11.53
C LEU A 159 -5.92 7.47 11.83
N GLY A 160 -6.86 6.53 11.64
CA GLY A 160 -6.63 5.10 11.87
C GLY A 160 -5.52 4.53 10.99
N ALA A 161 -5.50 4.89 9.69
CA ALA A 161 -4.43 4.49 8.78
C ALA A 161 -3.06 5.06 9.21
N THR A 162 -3.03 6.31 9.71
CA THR A 162 -1.81 6.93 10.24
C THR A 162 -1.32 6.20 11.50
N TRP A 163 -2.23 5.80 12.38
CA TRP A 163 -1.86 4.97 13.54
C TRP A 163 -1.25 3.65 13.13
N VAL A 164 -1.87 2.95 12.16
CA VAL A 164 -1.32 1.70 11.62
C VAL A 164 0.06 1.93 11.00
N GLU A 165 0.26 3.03 10.28
CA GLU A 165 1.54 3.41 9.69
C GLU A 165 2.62 3.63 10.75
N ILE A 166 2.32 4.31 11.86
CA ILE A 166 3.30 4.62 12.93
C ILE A 166 3.69 3.38 13.73
N LEU A 167 2.75 2.48 13.99
CA LEU A 167 2.95 1.33 14.88
C LEU A 167 3.92 0.32 14.26
N PRO A 168 4.81 -0.29 15.06
CA PRO A 168 5.71 -1.35 14.61
C PRO A 168 4.97 -2.70 14.51
N LEU A 169 3.98 -2.74 13.64
CA LEU A 169 3.20 -3.96 13.41
C LEU A 169 4.04 -5.00 12.68
N LYS A 170 3.86 -6.27 13.03
CA LYS A 170 4.47 -7.40 12.29
C LYS A 170 3.77 -7.69 10.97
N VAL A 171 2.73 -6.93 10.64
CA VAL A 171 1.95 -7.04 9.40
C VAL A 171 2.44 -6.00 8.39
N ASN A 172 2.53 -6.38 7.13
CA ASN A 172 3.00 -5.48 6.07
C ASN A 172 2.03 -4.30 5.88
N ASP A 173 2.57 -3.08 5.81
CA ASP A 173 1.79 -1.84 5.64
C ASP A 173 0.91 -1.88 4.38
N ASN A 174 1.38 -2.53 3.30
CA ASN A 174 0.61 -2.69 2.07
C ASN A 174 -0.65 -3.56 2.26
N LEU A 175 -0.71 -4.35 3.33
CA LEU A 175 -1.90 -5.12 3.68
C LEU A 175 -2.78 -4.37 4.68
N SER A 176 -2.18 -3.87 5.76
CA SER A 176 -2.93 -3.32 6.90
C SER A 176 -3.56 -1.96 6.62
N ILE A 177 -2.84 -1.05 5.95
CA ILE A 177 -3.31 0.31 5.72
C ILE A 177 -4.63 0.36 4.94
N PRO A 178 -4.77 -0.24 3.73
CA PRO A 178 -5.99 -0.12 2.97
C PRO A 178 -7.16 -0.83 3.62
N LEU A 179 -6.93 -1.96 4.27
CA LEU A 179 -8.00 -2.70 4.95
C LEU A 179 -8.52 -1.96 6.18
N VAL A 180 -7.64 -1.36 6.98
CA VAL A 180 -8.05 -0.58 8.15
C VAL A 180 -8.75 0.71 7.72
N ALA A 181 -8.19 1.43 6.74
CA ALA A 181 -8.84 2.63 6.21
C ALA A 181 -10.23 2.33 5.63
N GLY A 182 -10.33 1.26 4.81
CA GLY A 182 -11.59 0.82 4.22
C GLY A 182 -12.61 0.40 5.27
N ALA A 183 -12.19 -0.40 6.27
CA ALA A 183 -13.07 -0.85 7.34
C ALA A 183 -13.61 0.32 8.17
N ILE A 184 -12.77 1.29 8.56
CA ILE A 184 -13.22 2.47 9.30
C ILE A 184 -14.22 3.26 8.47
N MET A 185 -13.94 3.53 7.18
CA MET A 185 -14.88 4.23 6.31
C MET A 185 -16.21 3.48 6.19
N PHE A 186 -16.17 2.16 6.03
CA PHE A 186 -17.35 1.33 5.84
C PHE A 186 -18.23 1.28 7.08
N PHE A 187 -17.67 0.99 8.26
CA PHE A 187 -18.45 0.84 9.49
C PHE A 187 -18.88 2.17 10.11
N VAL A 188 -18.20 3.28 9.82
CA VAL A 188 -18.56 4.59 10.35
C VAL A 188 -19.51 5.36 9.41
N ALA A 189 -19.53 5.02 8.12
CA ALA A 189 -20.45 5.64 7.15
C ALA A 189 -21.84 4.98 7.14
N GLY A 190 -21.94 3.72 7.59
CA GLY A 190 -23.20 2.96 7.68
C GLY A 190 -23.92 3.28 8.90
#